data_9f083060c20531ce39c96765b65bc001
#
_entry.id   9f083060c20531ce39c96765b65bc001
#
_cell.length_a   1.000
_cell.length_b   1.000
_cell.length_c   1.000
_cell.angle_alpha   90.00
_cell.angle_beta   90.00
_cell.angle_gamma   90.00
#
_symmetry.space_group_name_H-M   'P 1'
#
loop_
_entity.id
_entity.type
_entity.pdbx_description
1 polymer ?
#
loop_
_entity_poly.entity_id
_entity_poly.type
_entity_poly.pdbx_seq_one_letter_code
_entity_poly.pdbx_strand_id
1 'polypeptide(L)'
;MNNGSYAVYPDLLLEQVNSTDLVIIPALFGDMKSAIEANKVLIPWVRARYNGGSELASLCVGAFLLASTGLLDGKKCSTHWGFSNEFHEMFPLVSLQDGSIVSEESGIYSSGGANSYWNLLLHLVEKYTNRETAI
;
A
#
# COMPACT_ATOMS: atom_id res chain seq x y z
N MET A 1 23.63 5.63 11.73
CA MET A 1 23.73 5.26 13.16
C MET A 1 22.39 4.66 13.54
N ASN A 2 22.37 3.37 13.81
CA ASN A 2 21.14 2.67 14.19
C ASN A 2 21.09 2.64 15.72
N ASN A 3 20.53 3.67 16.32
CA ASN A 3 20.23 3.69 17.77
C ASN A 3 18.85 3.06 18.01
N GLY A 4 18.55 1.95 17.34
CA GLY A 4 17.29 1.26 17.51
C GLY A 4 17.14 0.73 18.92
N SER A 5 16.15 1.23 19.63
CA SER A 5 15.77 0.74 20.96
C SER A 5 15.00 -0.59 20.90
N TYR A 6 14.66 -1.06 19.71
CA TYR A 6 13.93 -2.32 19.48
C TYR A 6 14.31 -2.92 18.14
N ALA A 7 14.13 -4.22 18.00
CA ALA A 7 14.27 -4.96 16.75
C ALA A 7 12.93 -5.58 16.34
N VAL A 8 12.63 -5.54 15.06
CA VAL A 8 11.47 -6.24 14.49
C VAL A 8 12.00 -7.46 13.76
N TYR A 9 11.46 -8.63 14.13
CA TYR A 9 11.78 -9.90 13.47
C TYR A 9 10.57 -10.36 12.68
N PRO A 10 10.72 -10.63 11.36
CA PRO A 10 9.61 -11.20 10.59
C PRO A 10 9.38 -12.66 11.00
N ASP A 11 8.12 -13.09 10.97
CA ASP A 11 7.78 -14.52 11.16
C ASP A 11 8.20 -15.35 9.96
N LEU A 12 8.11 -14.78 8.75
CA LEU A 12 8.49 -15.41 7.49
C LEU A 12 9.26 -14.42 6.61
N LEU A 13 10.15 -14.94 5.79
CA LEU A 13 10.76 -14.20 4.68
C LEU A 13 9.84 -14.23 3.46
N LEU A 14 9.96 -13.25 2.56
CA LEU A 14 9.12 -13.16 1.37
C LEU A 14 9.17 -14.41 0.50
N GLU A 15 10.35 -15.02 0.37
CA GLU A 15 10.57 -16.23 -0.41
C GLU A 15 9.82 -17.45 0.15
N GLN A 16 9.44 -17.39 1.42
CA GLN A 16 8.69 -18.46 2.10
C GLN A 16 7.16 -18.29 1.93
N VAL A 17 6.71 -17.11 1.45
CA VAL A 17 5.30 -16.81 1.29
C VAL A 17 4.85 -17.12 -0.14
N ASN A 18 4.28 -18.29 -0.36
CA ASN A 18 3.77 -18.72 -1.67
C ASN A 18 2.38 -18.18 -1.99
N SER A 19 1.54 -17.96 -0.96
CA SER A 19 0.20 -17.40 -1.07
C SER A 19 -0.14 -16.60 0.17
N THR A 20 -0.99 -15.58 0.00
CA THR A 20 -1.58 -14.80 1.08
C THR A 20 -2.88 -14.19 0.57
N ASP A 21 -3.83 -13.92 1.46
CA ASP A 21 -5.09 -13.29 1.08
C ASP A 21 -4.94 -11.79 0.87
N LEU A 22 -4.06 -11.16 1.64
CA LEU A 22 -3.86 -9.71 1.65
C LEU A 22 -2.37 -9.35 1.79
N VAL A 23 -1.93 -8.38 1.00
CA VAL A 23 -0.61 -7.73 1.13
C VAL A 23 -0.82 -6.28 1.55
N ILE A 24 -0.25 -5.88 2.69
CA ILE A 24 -0.29 -4.48 3.14
C ILE A 24 1.08 -3.84 2.93
N ILE A 25 1.11 -2.76 2.15
CA ILE A 25 2.31 -1.98 1.85
C ILE A 25 2.32 -0.76 2.79
N PRO A 26 3.23 -0.69 3.76
CA PRO A 26 3.31 0.43 4.70
C PRO A 26 3.85 1.69 4.03
N ALA A 27 3.81 2.81 4.76
CA ALA A 27 4.39 4.05 4.32
C ALA A 27 5.91 3.93 4.08
N LEU A 28 6.39 4.56 3.03
CA LEU A 28 7.81 4.73 2.74
C LEU A 28 8.35 5.97 3.47
N PHE A 29 9.68 6.08 3.55
CA PHE A 29 10.36 7.20 4.18
C PHE A 29 11.41 7.81 3.25
N GLY A 30 11.60 9.13 3.38
CA GLY A 30 12.58 9.89 2.63
C GLY A 30 12.07 10.31 1.24
N ASP A 31 12.97 10.49 0.31
CA ASP A 31 12.69 10.79 -1.09
C ASP A 31 12.00 9.59 -1.76
N MET A 32 10.87 9.80 -2.42
CA MET A 32 10.03 8.71 -2.94
C MET A 32 10.73 7.91 -4.05
N LYS A 33 11.50 8.55 -4.92
CA LYS A 33 12.24 7.85 -5.98
C LYS A 33 13.29 6.93 -5.39
N SER A 34 14.06 7.43 -4.44
CA SER A 34 15.07 6.64 -3.72
C SER A 34 14.44 5.51 -2.91
N ALA A 35 13.30 5.76 -2.27
CA ALA A 35 12.59 4.75 -1.49
C ALA A 35 12.03 3.62 -2.37
N ILE A 36 11.49 3.95 -3.55
CA ILE A 36 11.05 2.93 -4.52
C ILE A 36 12.25 2.12 -5.01
N GLU A 37 13.34 2.77 -5.38
CA GLU A 37 14.54 2.07 -5.85
C GLU A 37 15.11 1.11 -4.79
N ALA A 38 15.14 1.53 -3.53
CA ALA A 38 15.58 0.69 -2.41
C ALA A 38 14.68 -0.53 -2.18
N ASN A 39 13.41 -0.43 -2.56
CA ASN A 39 12.40 -1.48 -2.38
C ASN A 39 12.00 -2.17 -3.69
N LYS A 40 12.66 -1.90 -4.80
CA LYS A 40 12.27 -2.44 -6.12
C LYS A 40 12.23 -3.96 -6.21
N VAL A 41 12.99 -4.65 -5.37
CA VAL A 41 12.98 -6.12 -5.31
C VAL A 41 11.61 -6.68 -4.89
N LEU A 42 10.78 -5.89 -4.21
CA LEU A 42 9.43 -6.25 -3.79
C LEU A 42 8.42 -6.22 -4.93
N ILE A 43 8.67 -5.42 -5.97
CA ILE A 43 7.71 -5.18 -7.07
C ILE A 43 7.29 -6.47 -7.77
N PRO A 44 8.18 -7.36 -8.22
CA PRO A 44 7.80 -8.61 -8.85
C PRO A 44 7.00 -9.52 -7.92
N TRP A 45 7.34 -9.54 -6.63
CA TRP A 45 6.64 -10.35 -5.63
C TRP A 45 5.21 -9.84 -5.43
N VAL A 46 5.01 -8.52 -5.24
CA VAL A 46 3.67 -7.91 -5.11
C VAL A 46 2.80 -8.21 -6.33
N ARG A 47 3.35 -8.05 -7.55
CA ARG A 47 2.64 -8.39 -8.78
C ARG A 47 2.24 -9.87 -8.83
N ALA A 48 3.14 -10.76 -8.45
CA ALA A 48 2.87 -12.20 -8.42
C ALA A 48 1.76 -12.55 -7.42
N ARG A 49 1.75 -11.91 -6.24
CA ARG A 49 0.69 -12.13 -5.24
C ARG A 49 -0.67 -11.64 -5.76
N TYR A 50 -0.73 -10.44 -6.32
CA TYR A 50 -1.97 -9.91 -6.90
C TYR A 50 -2.50 -10.79 -8.04
N ASN A 51 -1.64 -11.20 -8.96
CA ASN A 51 -2.01 -12.09 -10.07
C ASN A 51 -2.42 -13.49 -9.57
N GLY A 52 -1.97 -13.90 -8.42
CA GLY A 52 -2.36 -15.13 -7.73
C GLY A 52 -3.64 -15.02 -6.91
N GLY A 53 -4.31 -13.86 -6.91
CA GLY A 53 -5.59 -13.64 -6.24
C GLY A 53 -5.52 -12.93 -4.89
N SER A 54 -4.33 -12.51 -4.44
CA SER A 54 -4.21 -11.68 -3.24
C SER A 54 -4.80 -10.31 -3.47
N GLU A 55 -5.43 -9.74 -2.46
CA GLU A 55 -5.75 -8.31 -2.43
C GLU A 55 -4.55 -7.49 -1.97
N LEU A 56 -4.51 -6.22 -2.37
CA LEU A 56 -3.45 -5.30 -2.00
C LEU A 56 -4.00 -4.10 -1.23
N ALA A 57 -3.28 -3.65 -0.24
CA ALA A 57 -3.59 -2.41 0.48
C ALA A 57 -2.34 -1.56 0.63
N SER A 58 -2.42 -0.26 0.35
CA SER A 58 -1.34 0.68 0.60
C SER A 58 -1.74 1.72 1.65
N LEU A 59 -0.83 1.99 2.57
CA LEU A 59 -1.01 2.97 3.62
C LEU A 59 -0.23 4.24 3.27
N CYS A 60 -0.93 5.38 3.23
CA CYS A 60 -0.29 6.69 3.06
C CYS A 60 0.60 6.72 1.79
N VAL A 61 1.89 7.08 1.92
CA VAL A 61 2.86 7.08 0.80
C VAL A 61 3.33 5.70 0.36
N GLY A 62 2.87 4.62 0.97
CA GLY A 62 3.03 3.25 0.43
C GLY A 62 2.41 3.08 -0.96
N ALA A 63 1.46 3.95 -1.31
CA ALA A 63 0.89 4.03 -2.65
C ALA A 63 1.92 4.23 -3.77
N PHE A 64 3.06 4.87 -3.49
CA PHE A 64 4.14 5.04 -4.46
C PHE A 64 4.79 3.72 -4.87
N LEU A 65 5.06 2.84 -3.90
CA LEU A 65 5.58 1.51 -4.21
C LEU A 65 4.52 0.66 -4.94
N LEU A 66 3.26 0.76 -4.52
CA LEU A 66 2.16 0.06 -5.18
C LEU A 66 1.99 0.54 -6.63
N ALA A 67 2.00 1.86 -6.88
CA ALA A 67 1.91 2.42 -8.23
C ALA A 67 3.09 2.01 -9.12
N SER A 68 4.30 1.88 -8.56
CA SER A 68 5.48 1.44 -9.28
C SER A 68 5.38 0.00 -9.82
N THR A 69 4.44 -0.78 -9.32
CA THR A 69 4.13 -2.11 -9.88
C THR A 69 3.41 -2.06 -11.22
N GLY A 70 2.83 -0.92 -11.61
CA GLY A 70 1.94 -0.77 -12.77
C GLY A 70 0.51 -1.31 -12.57
N LEU A 71 0.21 -1.90 -11.42
CA LEU A 71 -1.12 -2.48 -11.14
C LEU A 71 -2.19 -1.41 -10.93
N LEU A 72 -1.80 -0.16 -10.67
CA LEU A 72 -2.71 0.98 -10.48
C LEU A 72 -3.01 1.75 -11.75
N ASP A 73 -2.38 1.44 -12.88
CA ASP A 73 -2.62 2.14 -14.14
C ASP A 73 -4.10 2.06 -14.53
N GLY A 74 -4.72 3.23 -14.74
CA GLY A 74 -6.16 3.36 -15.03
C GLY A 74 -7.09 3.16 -13.83
N LYS A 75 -6.55 2.92 -12.62
CA LYS A 75 -7.35 2.67 -11.41
C LYS A 75 -7.29 3.83 -10.43
N LYS A 76 -8.28 3.87 -9.55
CA LYS A 76 -8.35 4.82 -8.44
C LYS A 76 -7.33 4.49 -7.37
N CYS A 77 -6.71 5.54 -6.81
CA CYS A 77 -5.78 5.42 -5.70
C CYS A 77 -5.87 6.66 -4.81
N SER A 78 -5.61 6.50 -3.53
CA SER A 78 -5.40 7.58 -2.57
C SER A 78 -3.97 7.52 -2.04
N THR A 79 -3.39 8.69 -1.77
CA THR A 79 -2.09 8.82 -1.11
C THR A 79 -2.13 9.96 -0.10
N HIS A 80 -1.04 10.20 0.61
CA HIS A 80 -0.96 11.35 1.51
C HIS A 80 -1.07 12.65 0.71
N TRP A 81 -1.98 13.54 1.10
CA TRP A 81 -2.31 14.79 0.39
C TRP A 81 -1.08 15.67 0.08
N GLY A 82 -0.12 15.72 1.00
CA GLY A 82 1.12 16.49 0.82
C GLY A 82 2.05 15.95 -0.28
N PHE A 83 1.76 14.77 -0.83
CA PHE A 83 2.52 14.11 -1.90
C PHE A 83 1.71 13.97 -3.19
N SER A 84 0.50 14.55 -3.27
CA SER A 84 -0.37 14.41 -4.44
C SER A 84 0.30 14.87 -5.74
N ASN A 85 0.97 16.02 -5.73
CA ASN A 85 1.63 16.56 -6.91
C ASN A 85 2.77 15.64 -7.39
N GLU A 86 3.62 15.20 -6.48
CA GLU A 86 4.72 14.28 -6.79
C GLU A 86 4.19 12.94 -7.32
N PHE A 87 3.10 12.44 -6.72
CA PHE A 87 2.45 11.20 -7.15
C PHE A 87 1.90 11.33 -8.58
N HIS A 88 1.20 12.43 -8.91
CA HIS A 88 0.70 12.71 -10.25
C HIS A 88 1.82 12.80 -11.29
N GLU A 89 2.94 13.45 -10.95
CA GLU A 89 4.08 13.56 -11.84
C GLU A 89 4.74 12.20 -12.13
N MET A 90 4.85 11.36 -11.09
CA MET A 90 5.49 10.05 -11.22
C MET A 90 4.58 8.99 -11.86
N PHE A 91 3.27 9.06 -11.61
CA PHE A 91 2.29 8.05 -12.03
C PHE A 91 1.07 8.68 -12.73
N PRO A 92 1.25 9.30 -13.89
CA PRO A 92 0.18 10.05 -14.57
C PRO A 92 -0.98 9.18 -15.06
N LEU A 93 -0.80 7.86 -15.13
CA LEU A 93 -1.86 6.92 -15.54
C LEU A 93 -2.77 6.50 -14.36
N VAL A 94 -2.40 6.82 -13.14
CA VAL A 94 -3.20 6.50 -11.95
C VAL A 94 -4.24 7.58 -11.71
N SER A 95 -5.49 7.18 -11.48
CA SER A 95 -6.58 8.11 -11.13
C SER A 95 -6.53 8.46 -9.63
N LEU A 96 -5.67 9.43 -9.27
CA LEU A 96 -5.54 9.86 -7.88
C LEU A 96 -6.84 10.51 -7.39
N GLN A 97 -7.33 10.04 -6.25
CA GLN A 97 -8.54 10.54 -5.59
C GLN A 97 -8.15 11.52 -4.48
N ASP A 98 -7.91 12.77 -4.87
CA ASP A 98 -7.55 13.82 -3.91
C ASP A 98 -8.64 14.02 -2.86
N GLY A 99 -8.24 13.99 -1.60
CA GLY A 99 -9.15 14.15 -0.46
C GLY A 99 -9.92 12.90 -0.06
N SER A 100 -9.80 11.79 -0.77
CA SER A 100 -10.41 10.52 -0.35
C SER A 100 -9.66 9.92 0.83
N ILE A 101 -10.42 9.50 1.84
CA ILE A 101 -9.89 8.81 3.02
C ILE A 101 -9.40 7.40 2.63
N VAL A 102 -10.24 6.68 1.90
CA VAL A 102 -9.98 5.33 1.37
C VAL A 102 -10.46 5.26 -0.07
N SER A 103 -9.68 4.63 -0.93
CA SER A 103 -10.08 4.25 -2.29
C SER A 103 -9.99 2.74 -2.44
N GLU A 104 -10.91 2.18 -3.20
CA GLU A 104 -10.97 0.76 -3.51
C GLU A 104 -11.30 0.58 -4.99
N GLU A 105 -10.51 -0.26 -5.67
CA GLU A 105 -10.82 -0.71 -7.02
C GLU A 105 -10.10 -2.03 -7.33
N SER A 106 -10.85 -3.03 -7.83
CA SER A 106 -10.31 -4.32 -8.28
C SER A 106 -9.48 -5.06 -7.23
N GLY A 107 -9.90 -5.04 -5.94
CA GLY A 107 -9.16 -5.69 -4.85
C GLY A 107 -7.88 -4.95 -4.44
N ILE A 108 -7.75 -3.69 -4.85
CA ILE A 108 -6.65 -2.81 -4.44
C ILE A 108 -7.24 -1.68 -3.60
N TYR A 109 -6.74 -1.55 -2.39
CA TYR A 109 -7.15 -0.55 -1.41
C TYR A 109 -6.03 0.44 -1.18
N SER A 110 -6.36 1.70 -0.94
CA SER A 110 -5.39 2.71 -0.56
C SER A 110 -5.97 3.71 0.43
N SER A 111 -5.17 4.17 1.36
CA SER A 111 -5.55 5.21 2.31
C SER A 111 -4.77 6.50 2.07
N GLY A 112 -5.42 7.63 2.36
CA GLY A 112 -4.81 8.95 2.28
C GLY A 112 -3.85 9.25 3.44
N GLY A 113 -4.02 10.39 4.10
CA GLY A 113 -3.11 10.90 5.14
C GLY A 113 -3.03 10.09 6.43
N ALA A 114 -2.24 10.60 7.37
CA ALA A 114 -1.73 9.86 8.53
C ALA A 114 -2.78 9.13 9.39
N ASN A 115 -4.00 9.66 9.54
CA ASN A 115 -5.05 8.99 10.31
C ASN A 115 -5.98 8.12 9.45
N SER A 116 -5.91 8.26 8.13
CA SER A 116 -6.78 7.52 7.20
C SER A 116 -6.50 6.02 7.17
N TYR A 117 -5.30 5.60 7.57
CA TYR A 117 -4.97 4.17 7.63
C TYR A 117 -5.86 3.39 8.61
N TRP A 118 -6.31 4.03 9.70
CA TRP A 118 -7.27 3.42 10.61
C TRP A 118 -8.59 3.08 9.92
N ASN A 119 -9.09 4.02 9.10
CA ASN A 119 -10.31 3.79 8.33
C ASN A 119 -10.15 2.63 7.36
N LEU A 120 -9.00 2.53 6.68
CA LEU A 120 -8.69 1.41 5.80
C LEU A 120 -8.60 0.10 6.57
N LEU A 121 -7.89 0.06 7.70
CA LEU A 121 -7.77 -1.15 8.50
C LEU A 121 -9.13 -1.62 9.04
N LEU A 122 -9.96 -0.71 9.54
CA LEU A 122 -11.32 -1.04 10.00
C LEU A 122 -12.19 -1.56 8.84
N HIS A 123 -12.10 -0.95 7.67
CA HIS A 123 -12.79 -1.44 6.47
C HIS A 123 -12.36 -2.88 6.10
N LEU A 124 -11.06 -3.18 6.16
CA LEU A 124 -10.56 -4.53 5.91
C LEU A 124 -11.01 -5.53 6.99
N VAL A 125 -11.00 -5.13 8.27
CA VAL A 125 -11.53 -5.97 9.36
C VAL A 125 -13.01 -6.26 9.12
N GLU A 126 -13.84 -5.26 8.81
CA GLU A 126 -15.26 -5.45 8.50
C GLU A 126 -15.47 -6.42 7.33
N LYS A 127 -14.66 -6.26 6.27
CA LYS A 127 -14.72 -7.10 5.07
C LYS A 127 -14.38 -8.57 5.34
N TYR A 128 -13.29 -8.81 6.08
CA TYR A 128 -12.80 -10.18 6.33
C TYR A 128 -13.47 -10.87 7.52
N THR A 129 -14.20 -10.11 8.34
CA THR A 129 -14.93 -10.65 9.49
C THR A 129 -16.39 -10.19 9.46
N ASN A 130 -16.71 -9.12 10.14
CA ASN A 130 -18.03 -8.48 10.16
C ASN A 130 -17.92 -7.08 10.81
N ARG A 131 -19.01 -6.30 10.67
CA ARG A 131 -19.11 -4.96 11.24
C ARG A 131 -18.96 -4.94 12.77
N GLU A 132 -19.49 -5.91 13.46
CA GLU A 132 -19.44 -5.97 14.94
C GLU A 132 -18.00 -6.09 15.45
N THR A 133 -17.15 -6.82 14.72
CA THR A 133 -15.72 -6.95 15.03
C THR A 133 -14.93 -5.69 14.70
N ALA A 134 -15.38 -4.89 13.73
CA ALA A 134 -14.71 -3.67 13.28
C ALA A 134 -15.03 -2.44 14.14
N ILE A 135 -16.04 -2.48 15.01
CA ILE A 135 -16.46 -1.40 15.92
C ILE A 135 -15.89 -1.66 17.31
#